data_a958cdaeeca5896c85b83d8772a1a7fe
#
_entry.id   a958cdaeeca5896c85b83d8772a1a7fe
#
_cell.length_a   1.000
_cell.length_b   1.000
_cell.length_c   1.000
_cell.angle_alpha   90.00
_cell.angle_beta   90.00
_cell.angle_gamma   90.00
#
_symmetry.space_group_name_H-M   'P 1'
#
loop_
_entity.id
_entity.type
_entity.pdbx_description
1 polymer ?
#
loop_
_entity_poly.entity_id
_entity_poly.type
_entity_poly.pdbx_seq_one_letter_code
_entity_poly.pdbx_strand_id
1 'polypeptide(L)'
;MPEPFCNILLLNDDETPMDFVVTVLQDFFDLDFDEANKLMLRVHHEGKVVCGSCERDEAERRVSNILAYAAKHGHLLKCILEEAN
;
A
#
# COMPACT_ATOMS: atom_id res chain seq x y z
N MET A 1 8.40 4.61 26.06
CA MET A 1 9.05 4.20 24.80
C MET A 1 8.16 4.54 23.63
N PRO A 2 8.70 5.17 22.60
CA PRO A 2 7.89 5.38 21.43
C PRO A 2 7.56 4.04 20.77
N GLU A 3 6.38 3.95 20.20
CA GLU A 3 6.00 2.76 19.45
C GLU A 3 6.88 2.64 18.21
N PRO A 4 7.22 1.40 17.81
CA PRO A 4 8.01 1.24 16.59
C PRO A 4 7.20 1.69 15.38
N PHE A 5 7.88 2.31 14.44
CA PHE A 5 7.29 2.58 13.14
C PHE A 5 7.22 1.32 12.32
N CYS A 6 6.20 1.24 11.51
CA CYS A 6 6.03 0.17 10.55
C CYS A 6 5.96 0.76 9.15
N ASN A 7 6.58 0.07 8.22
CA ASN A 7 6.43 0.40 6.80
C ASN A 7 5.22 -0.34 6.27
N ILE A 8 4.44 0.34 5.45
CA ILE A 8 3.34 -0.28 4.73
C ILE A 8 3.83 -0.56 3.31
N LEU A 9 3.79 -1.81 2.91
CA LEU A 9 4.28 -2.23 1.61
C LEU A 9 3.14 -2.75 0.75
N LEU A 10 3.17 -2.36 -0.52
CA LEU A 10 2.35 -3.00 -1.53
C LEU A 10 3.21 -4.00 -2.29
N LEU A 11 2.64 -5.17 -2.56
CA LEU A 11 3.30 -6.22 -3.30
C LEU A 11 2.63 -6.38 -4.65
N ASN A 12 3.43 -6.70 -5.66
CA ASN A 12 2.89 -6.98 -6.99
C ASN A 12 2.07 -8.27 -6.98
N ASP A 13 0.96 -8.24 -7.69
CA ASP A 13 0.22 -9.45 -8.01
C ASP A 13 -0.32 -9.30 -9.43
N ASP A 14 -0.60 -10.43 -10.08
CA ASP A 14 -0.96 -10.43 -11.50
C ASP A 14 -2.44 -10.15 -11.75
N GLU A 15 -3.25 -10.09 -10.70
CA GLU A 15 -4.70 -9.96 -10.85
C GLU A 15 -5.24 -8.57 -10.57
N THR A 16 -4.57 -7.79 -9.73
CA THR A 16 -5.03 -6.44 -9.41
C THR A 16 -4.70 -5.48 -10.54
N PRO A 17 -5.70 -4.79 -11.11
CA PRO A 17 -5.42 -3.83 -12.17
C PRO A 17 -4.52 -2.69 -11.73
N MET A 18 -3.65 -2.23 -12.61
CA MET A 18 -2.72 -1.14 -12.31
C MET A 18 -3.44 0.15 -11.92
N ASP A 19 -4.54 0.48 -12.58
CA ASP A 19 -5.31 1.68 -12.27
C ASP A 19 -5.91 1.62 -10.87
N PHE A 20 -6.28 0.42 -10.39
CA PHE A 20 -6.75 0.25 -9.04
C PHE A 20 -5.63 0.52 -8.03
N VAL A 21 -4.42 0.05 -8.31
CA VAL A 21 -3.26 0.31 -7.45
C VAL A 21 -3.00 1.81 -7.35
N VAL A 22 -3.07 2.52 -8.47
CA VAL A 22 -2.92 3.98 -8.48
C VAL A 22 -3.99 4.64 -7.59
N THR A 23 -5.23 4.19 -7.70
CA THR A 23 -6.33 4.72 -6.88
C THR A 23 -6.07 4.51 -5.39
N VAL A 24 -5.61 3.32 -5.01
CA VAL A 24 -5.28 3.02 -3.62
C VAL A 24 -4.18 3.95 -3.11
N LEU A 25 -3.15 4.16 -3.92
CA LEU A 25 -2.04 5.03 -3.54
C LEU A 25 -2.49 6.47 -3.35
N GLN A 26 -3.38 6.95 -4.19
CA GLN A 26 -3.91 8.30 -4.06
C GLN A 26 -4.82 8.42 -2.84
N ASP A 27 -5.71 7.47 -2.63
CA ASP A 27 -6.75 7.56 -1.60
C ASP A 27 -6.23 7.29 -0.19
N PHE A 28 -5.28 6.37 -0.05
CA PHE A 28 -4.81 5.95 1.26
C PHE A 28 -3.47 6.56 1.67
N PHE A 29 -2.71 7.10 0.73
CA PHE A 29 -1.39 7.66 1.01
C PHE A 29 -1.27 9.11 0.57
N ASP A 30 -2.36 9.73 0.17
CA ASP A 30 -2.42 11.15 -0.19
C ASP A 30 -1.40 11.55 -1.24
N LEU A 31 -1.15 10.68 -2.19
CA LEU A 31 -0.23 10.95 -3.29
C LEU A 31 -0.98 11.56 -4.47
N ASP A 32 -0.30 12.42 -5.22
CA ASP A 32 -0.89 12.89 -6.47
C ASP A 32 -0.78 11.79 -7.53
N PHE A 33 -1.42 12.01 -8.68
CA PHE A 33 -1.46 11.01 -9.73
C PHE A 33 -0.07 10.61 -10.21
N ASP A 34 0.81 11.59 -10.42
CA ASP A 34 2.15 11.31 -10.94
C ASP A 34 2.97 10.47 -9.97
N GLU A 35 2.92 10.82 -8.68
CA GLU A 35 3.64 10.06 -7.65
C GLU A 35 3.06 8.66 -7.49
N ALA A 36 1.73 8.55 -7.49
CA ALA A 36 1.06 7.25 -7.38
C ALA A 36 1.40 6.36 -8.57
N ASN A 37 1.43 6.94 -9.76
CA ASN A 37 1.76 6.20 -10.96
C ASN A 37 3.21 5.69 -10.94
N LYS A 38 4.14 6.52 -10.47
CA LYS A 38 5.54 6.11 -10.32
C LYS A 38 5.69 4.96 -9.34
N LEU A 39 5.00 5.04 -8.20
CA LEU A 39 5.04 3.95 -7.22
C LEU A 39 4.41 2.67 -7.76
N MET A 40 3.30 2.80 -8.48
CA MET A 40 2.66 1.65 -9.10
C MET A 40 3.62 0.93 -10.05
N LEU A 41 4.34 1.69 -10.88
CA LEU A 41 5.33 1.10 -11.79
C LEU A 41 6.47 0.43 -11.02
N ARG A 42 6.90 1.01 -9.91
CA ARG A 42 7.93 0.40 -9.09
C ARG A 42 7.46 -0.91 -8.47
N VAL A 43 6.22 -0.96 -7.99
CA VAL A 43 5.66 -2.23 -7.47
C VAL A 43 5.68 -3.28 -8.57
N HIS A 44 5.28 -2.89 -9.77
CA HIS A 44 5.24 -3.82 -10.90
C HIS A 44 6.63 -4.35 -11.27
N HIS A 45 7.64 -3.48 -11.27
CA HIS A 45 8.99 -3.86 -11.67
C HIS A 45 9.82 -4.48 -10.55
N GLU A 46 9.66 -3.99 -9.33
CA GLU A 46 10.51 -4.42 -8.22
C GLU A 46 9.86 -5.49 -7.34
N GLY A 47 8.57 -5.72 -7.51
CA GLY A 47 7.84 -6.73 -6.77
C GLY A 47 7.22 -6.23 -5.48
N LYS A 48 7.80 -5.21 -4.85
CA LYS A 48 7.25 -4.59 -3.65
C LYS A 48 7.82 -3.18 -3.49
N VAL A 49 7.08 -2.33 -2.81
CA VAL A 49 7.55 -0.98 -2.53
C VAL A 49 6.94 -0.50 -1.22
N VAL A 50 7.71 0.30 -0.48
CA VAL A 50 7.21 0.98 0.71
C VAL A 50 6.38 2.17 0.27
N CYS A 51 5.12 2.20 0.71
CA CYS A 51 4.18 3.27 0.35
C CYS A 51 4.06 4.32 1.44
N GLY A 52 4.32 3.97 2.67
CA GLY A 52 4.24 4.89 3.79
C GLY A 52 4.78 4.26 5.05
N SER A 53 4.96 5.10 6.08
CA SER A 53 5.45 4.65 7.38
C SER A 53 4.69 5.39 8.47
N CYS A 54 4.29 4.67 9.50
CA CYS A 54 3.58 5.26 10.63
C CYS A 54 3.68 4.32 11.83
N GLU A 55 3.13 4.76 12.96
CA GLU A 55 3.08 3.91 14.15
C GLU A 55 2.31 2.62 13.87
N ARG A 56 2.68 1.56 14.58
CA ARG A 56 2.11 0.23 14.34
C ARG A 56 0.58 0.21 14.34
N ASP A 57 -0.05 0.82 15.32
CA ASP A 57 -1.51 0.78 15.41
C ASP A 57 -2.18 1.44 14.20
N GLU A 58 -1.63 2.59 13.78
CA GLU A 58 -2.13 3.26 12.61
C GLU A 58 -1.87 2.46 11.33
N ALA A 59 -0.67 1.86 11.25
CA ALA A 59 -0.32 1.05 10.09
C ALA A 59 -1.24 -0.17 9.96
N GLU A 60 -1.54 -0.83 11.08
CA GLU A 60 -2.47 -1.96 11.07
C GLU A 60 -3.86 -1.55 10.58
N ARG A 61 -4.35 -0.39 11.04
CA ARG A 61 -5.64 0.12 10.58
C ARG A 61 -5.63 0.42 9.09
N ARG A 62 -4.57 1.04 8.60
CA ARG A 62 -4.47 1.38 7.18
C ARG A 62 -4.43 0.15 6.31
N VAL A 63 -3.62 -0.84 6.68
CA VAL A 63 -3.55 -2.09 5.93
C VAL A 63 -4.91 -2.78 5.93
N SER A 64 -5.56 -2.85 7.08
CA SER A 64 -6.89 -3.47 7.18
C SER A 64 -7.90 -2.76 6.28
N ASN A 65 -7.88 -1.43 6.26
CA ASN A 65 -8.79 -0.64 5.43
C ASN A 65 -8.50 -0.82 3.93
N ILE A 66 -7.22 -0.87 3.57
CA ILE A 66 -6.82 -1.09 2.17
C ILE A 66 -7.29 -2.45 1.70
N LEU A 67 -7.07 -3.49 2.50
CA LEU A 67 -7.47 -4.85 2.13
C LEU A 67 -8.98 -4.98 2.04
N ALA A 68 -9.72 -4.33 2.95
CA ALA A 68 -11.19 -4.33 2.91
C ALA A 68 -11.69 -3.61 1.66
N TYR A 69 -11.08 -2.47 1.33
CA TYR A 69 -11.44 -1.71 0.13
C TYR A 69 -11.20 -2.54 -1.13
N ALA A 70 -10.04 -3.20 -1.21
CA ALA A 70 -9.71 -4.04 -2.35
C ALA A 70 -10.71 -5.21 -2.48
N ALA A 71 -11.01 -5.86 -1.36
CA ALA A 71 -11.96 -6.97 -1.36
C ALA A 71 -13.34 -6.52 -1.81
N LYS A 72 -13.77 -5.34 -1.40
CA LYS A 72 -15.06 -4.78 -1.79
C LYS A 72 -15.14 -4.60 -3.32
N HIS A 73 -14.02 -4.30 -3.94
CA HIS A 73 -13.94 -4.11 -5.39
C HIS A 73 -13.54 -5.38 -6.14
N GLY A 74 -13.47 -6.51 -5.44
CA GLY A 74 -13.19 -7.79 -6.06
C GLY A 74 -11.72 -8.03 -6.40
N HIS A 75 -10.81 -7.33 -5.74
CA HIS A 75 -9.38 -7.46 -6.01
C HIS A 75 -8.64 -8.09 -4.84
N LEU A 76 -7.63 -8.90 -5.15
CA LEU A 76 -6.79 -9.57 -4.16
C LEU A 76 -5.47 -8.83 -3.98
N LEU A 77 -5.54 -7.53 -3.79
CA LEU A 77 -4.36 -6.70 -3.56
C LEU A 77 -3.58 -7.20 -2.35
N LYS A 78 -2.28 -7.27 -2.47
CA LYS A 78 -1.40 -7.68 -1.37
C LYS A 78 -0.76 -6.46 -0.72
N CYS A 79 -1.02 -6.31 0.57
CA CYS A 79 -0.51 -5.20 1.35
C CYS A 79 -0.09 -5.74 2.70
N ILE A 80 1.13 -5.45 3.13
CA ILE A 80 1.68 -5.97 4.38
C ILE A 80 2.35 -4.88 5.18
N LEU A 81 2.66 -5.22 6.44
CA LEU A 81 3.45 -4.39 7.33
C LEU A 81 4.83 -5.00 7.51
N GLU A 82 5.82 -4.12 7.69
CA GLU A 82 7.17 -4.50 8.03
C GLU A 82 7.68 -3.53 9.09
N GLU A 83 8.34 -4.02 10.13
CA GLU A 83 8.92 -3.11 11.11
C GLU A 83 10.05 -2.30 10.47
N ALA A 84 10.02 -1.00 10.73
CA ALA A 84 11.05 -0.10 10.26
C ALA A 84 11.99 0.21 11.43
N ASN A 85 13.22 -0.19 11.33
CA ASN A 85 14.23 0.10 12.36
C ASN A 85 15.21 1.11 11.85
#